data_3ba5e77da2084ba91f2def4523dc2d96
#
_entry.id   3ba5e77da2084ba91f2def4523dc2d96
#
_cell.length_a   1.000
_cell.length_b   1.000
_cell.length_c   1.000
_cell.angle_alpha   90.00
_cell.angle_beta   90.00
_cell.angle_gamma   90.00
#
_symmetry.space_group_name_H-M   'P 1'
#
loop_
_entity.id
_entity.type
_entity.pdbx_description
1 polymer ?
#
loop_
_entity_poly.entity_id
_entity_poly.type
_entity_poly.pdbx_seq_one_letter_code
_entity_poly.pdbx_strand_id
1 'polypeptide(L)'
;TRYVLDEALAQCKRWRRSGFDLGVAVNLSARSLGSNEVVKDVRELLDKHGVPTSSLTLELTESAIMSDPFRAVTVLSQLRRMGARLSIDDFGTGYSSLAYLKRLPVTEIKIDRSFVSNVTADKDDAAIVLSTVQLAGSLRLDVVAEGVETEATFDALATFGCRRVQGYFFARPLPIDDLERWLRNRPVVDTPEAIAQ
;
A
#
# COMPACT_ATOMS: atom_id res chain seq x y z
N THR A 1 15.45 4.81 -7.12
CA THR A 1 14.89 3.92 -6.07
C THR A 1 15.72 4.01 -4.79
N ARG A 2 17.06 3.71 -4.79
CA ARG A 2 17.91 3.67 -3.58
C ARG A 2 17.85 4.98 -2.77
N TYR A 3 17.97 6.15 -3.43
CA TYR A 3 17.87 7.45 -2.76
C TYR A 3 16.51 7.64 -2.04
N VAL A 4 15.40 7.32 -2.69
CA VAL A 4 14.06 7.44 -2.10
C VAL A 4 13.88 6.51 -0.91
N LEU A 5 14.38 5.27 -1.01
CA LEU A 5 14.38 4.31 0.10
C LEU A 5 15.20 4.84 1.29
N ASP A 6 16.38 5.41 1.04
CA ASP A 6 17.25 5.95 2.09
C ASP A 6 16.56 7.09 2.86
N GLU A 7 15.98 8.06 2.14
CA GLU A 7 15.25 9.18 2.73
C GLU A 7 13.98 8.71 3.49
N ALA A 8 13.21 7.82 2.90
CA ALA A 8 11.98 7.30 3.53
C ALA A 8 12.28 6.55 4.84
N LEU A 9 13.31 5.69 4.84
CA LEU A 9 13.72 4.94 6.05
C LEU A 9 14.36 5.86 7.10
N ALA A 10 15.12 6.88 6.68
CA ALA A 10 15.63 7.89 7.60
C ALA A 10 14.48 8.64 8.29
N GLN A 11 13.43 9.01 7.54
CA GLN A 11 12.26 9.65 8.11
C GLN A 11 11.45 8.71 9.01
N CYS A 12 11.25 7.46 8.61
CA CYS A 12 10.60 6.45 9.44
C CYS A 12 11.31 6.29 10.80
N LYS A 13 12.67 6.25 10.79
CA LYS A 13 13.47 6.23 12.03
C LYS A 13 13.22 7.46 12.90
N ARG A 14 13.14 8.67 12.32
CA ARG A 14 12.86 9.92 13.07
C ARG A 14 11.48 9.84 13.73
N TRP A 15 10.44 9.44 13.02
CA TRP A 15 9.08 9.30 13.57
C TRP A 15 9.03 8.31 14.72
N ARG A 16 9.65 7.13 14.56
CA ARG A 16 9.69 6.14 15.64
C ARG A 16 10.40 6.66 16.90
N ARG A 17 11.47 7.46 16.75
CA ARG A 17 12.13 8.13 17.88
C ARG A 17 11.27 9.20 18.54
N SER A 18 10.39 9.83 17.78
CA SER A 18 9.41 10.80 18.27
C SER A 18 8.12 10.17 18.83
N GLY A 19 8.07 8.82 18.91
CA GLY A 19 6.93 8.09 19.46
C GLY A 19 5.82 7.77 18.46
N PHE A 20 6.01 8.05 17.17
CA PHE A 20 5.06 7.66 16.13
C PHE A 20 5.46 6.31 15.53
N ASP A 21 4.59 5.30 15.66
CA ASP A 21 4.79 3.99 15.03
C ASP A 21 4.21 3.99 13.60
N LEU A 22 4.87 4.74 12.72
CA LEU A 22 4.49 4.86 11.31
C LEU A 22 5.39 3.99 10.44
N GLY A 23 4.79 3.39 9.41
CA GLY A 23 5.49 2.81 8.28
C GLY A 23 5.65 3.81 7.13
N VAL A 24 6.45 3.43 6.16
CA VAL A 24 6.63 4.16 4.90
C VAL A 24 6.32 3.26 3.71
N ALA A 25 5.70 3.83 2.69
CA ALA A 25 5.49 3.18 1.41
C ALA A 25 6.40 3.80 0.34
N VAL A 26 7.03 2.96 -0.48
CA VAL A 26 7.96 3.39 -1.52
C VAL A 26 7.66 2.67 -2.83
N ASN A 27 7.43 3.44 -3.88
CA ASN A 27 7.20 2.93 -5.21
C ASN A 27 8.46 2.30 -5.82
N LEU A 28 8.31 1.11 -6.36
CA LEU A 28 9.32 0.40 -7.15
C LEU A 28 8.96 0.43 -8.64
N SER A 29 9.89 0.87 -9.46
CA SER A 29 9.72 0.81 -10.92
C SER A 29 9.95 -0.60 -11.47
N ALA A 30 9.42 -0.89 -12.67
CA ALA A 30 9.72 -2.12 -13.41
C ALA A 30 11.22 -2.38 -13.55
N ARG A 31 12.02 -1.31 -13.77
CA ARG A 31 13.49 -1.41 -13.83
C ARG A 31 14.10 -1.96 -12.54
N SER A 32 13.53 -1.61 -11.38
CA SER A 32 14.01 -2.10 -10.07
C SER A 32 13.79 -3.59 -9.88
N LEU A 33 12.81 -4.17 -10.57
CA LEU A 33 12.55 -5.62 -10.58
C LEU A 33 13.49 -6.38 -11.52
N GLY A 34 14.13 -5.70 -12.47
CA GLY A 34 15.03 -6.29 -13.44
C GLY A 34 16.37 -6.82 -12.87
N SER A 35 16.71 -6.47 -11.62
CA SER A 35 17.94 -6.92 -10.97
C SER A 35 17.72 -7.26 -9.50
N ASN A 36 18.65 -8.01 -8.90
CA ASN A 36 18.63 -8.28 -7.46
C ASN A 36 19.21 -7.12 -6.62
N GLU A 37 19.61 -6.02 -7.26
CA GLU A 37 20.17 -4.85 -6.58
C GLU A 37 19.19 -4.26 -5.58
N VAL A 38 17.90 -4.19 -5.92
CA VAL A 38 16.89 -3.67 -5.00
C VAL A 38 16.79 -4.47 -3.71
N VAL A 39 16.97 -5.79 -3.75
CA VAL A 39 16.97 -6.65 -2.55
C VAL A 39 18.16 -6.33 -1.65
N LYS A 40 19.33 -6.12 -2.26
CA LYS A 40 20.55 -5.71 -1.56
C LYS A 40 20.38 -4.32 -0.95
N ASP A 41 19.90 -3.35 -1.75
CA ASP A 41 19.66 -1.97 -1.31
C ASP A 41 18.70 -1.91 -0.11
N VAL A 42 17.57 -2.62 -0.19
CA VAL A 42 16.59 -2.65 0.91
C VAL A 42 17.21 -3.20 2.18
N ARG A 43 17.99 -4.29 2.09
CA ARG A 43 18.65 -4.88 3.26
C ARG A 43 19.64 -3.91 3.89
N GLU A 44 20.57 -3.40 3.09
CA GLU A 44 21.59 -2.46 3.56
C GLU A 44 21.00 -1.21 4.22
N LEU A 45 19.92 -0.68 3.64
CA LEU A 45 19.27 0.53 4.13
C LEU A 45 18.46 0.27 5.41
N LEU A 46 17.78 -0.86 5.51
CA LEU A 46 17.10 -1.25 6.74
C LEU A 46 18.10 -1.42 7.89
N ASP A 47 19.24 -2.09 7.63
CA ASP A 47 20.32 -2.25 8.62
C ASP A 47 20.92 -0.91 9.01
N LYS A 48 21.21 -0.04 8.02
CA LYS A 48 21.75 1.32 8.24
C LYS A 48 20.87 2.16 9.15
N HIS A 49 19.55 2.12 8.95
CA HIS A 49 18.62 2.95 9.72
C HIS A 49 18.11 2.27 10.99
N GLY A 50 18.22 0.94 11.09
CA GLY A 50 17.72 0.17 12.22
C GLY A 50 16.17 0.23 12.30
N VAL A 51 15.49 0.23 11.15
CA VAL A 51 14.05 0.25 11.04
C VAL A 51 13.55 -1.18 10.83
N PRO A 52 12.49 -1.63 11.54
CA PRO A 52 11.90 -2.94 11.30
C PRO A 52 11.42 -3.08 9.86
N THR A 53 11.70 -4.20 9.22
CA THR A 53 11.31 -4.44 7.83
C THR A 53 9.79 -4.35 7.62
N SER A 54 9.01 -4.72 8.64
CA SER A 54 7.54 -4.60 8.63
C SER A 54 7.02 -3.17 8.53
N SER A 55 7.86 -2.16 8.79
CA SER A 55 7.53 -0.74 8.60
C SER A 55 7.73 -0.26 7.16
N LEU A 56 8.26 -1.11 6.27
CA LEU A 56 8.44 -0.80 4.86
C LEU A 56 7.41 -1.53 4.01
N THR A 57 6.61 -0.77 3.28
CA THR A 57 5.78 -1.25 2.18
C THR A 57 6.43 -0.86 0.86
N LEU A 58 6.56 -1.82 -0.05
CA LEU A 58 7.05 -1.58 -1.41
C LEU A 58 5.87 -1.69 -2.36
N GLU A 59 5.60 -0.62 -3.10
CA GLU A 59 4.46 -0.51 -4.01
C GLU A 59 4.91 -0.72 -5.44
N LEU A 60 4.14 -1.48 -6.21
CA LEU A 60 4.43 -1.80 -7.60
C LEU A 60 3.13 -1.74 -8.40
N THR A 61 3.16 -1.03 -9.52
CA THR A 61 2.02 -1.06 -10.42
C THR A 61 1.86 -2.44 -11.05
N GLU A 62 0.62 -2.79 -11.38
CA GLU A 62 0.30 -4.02 -12.11
C GLU A 62 1.14 -4.16 -13.36
N SER A 63 1.27 -3.09 -14.16
CA SER A 63 2.05 -3.06 -15.40
C SER A 63 3.54 -3.33 -15.15
N ALA A 64 4.10 -2.84 -14.05
CA ALA A 64 5.50 -3.09 -13.70
C ALA A 64 5.77 -4.57 -13.43
N ILE A 65 4.84 -5.25 -12.76
CA ILE A 65 4.91 -6.69 -12.50
C ILE A 65 4.79 -7.49 -13.80
N MET A 66 3.84 -7.09 -14.65
CA MET A 66 3.53 -7.82 -15.91
C MET A 66 4.59 -7.64 -17.00
N SER A 67 5.53 -6.69 -16.87
CA SER A 67 6.64 -6.52 -17.79
C SER A 67 7.61 -7.73 -17.81
N ASP A 68 7.84 -8.37 -16.65
CA ASP A 68 8.56 -9.63 -16.49
C ASP A 68 8.04 -10.38 -15.24
N PRO A 69 6.94 -11.12 -15.34
CA PRO A 69 6.29 -11.75 -14.20
C PRO A 69 7.16 -12.77 -13.46
N PHE A 70 8.01 -13.51 -14.18
CA PHE A 70 8.88 -14.52 -13.56
C PHE A 70 9.97 -13.86 -12.70
N ARG A 71 10.55 -12.82 -13.23
CA ARG A 71 11.54 -12.02 -12.49
C ARG A 71 10.91 -11.32 -11.30
N ALA A 72 9.73 -10.72 -11.49
CA ALA A 72 8.99 -10.07 -10.42
C ALA A 72 8.73 -11.04 -9.26
N VAL A 73 8.17 -12.23 -9.50
CA VAL A 73 7.96 -13.25 -8.46
C VAL A 73 9.25 -13.57 -7.71
N THR A 74 10.38 -13.70 -8.42
CA THR A 74 11.67 -14.02 -7.80
C THR A 74 12.13 -12.91 -6.84
N VAL A 75 12.16 -11.66 -7.30
CA VAL A 75 12.60 -10.49 -6.51
C VAL A 75 11.65 -10.23 -5.36
N LEU A 76 10.35 -10.21 -5.61
CA LEU A 76 9.33 -9.99 -4.58
C LEU A 76 9.34 -11.07 -3.51
N SER A 77 9.59 -12.34 -3.88
CA SER A 77 9.73 -13.43 -2.89
C SER A 77 10.93 -13.24 -1.96
N GLN A 78 12.02 -12.65 -2.45
CA GLN A 78 13.17 -12.34 -1.60
C GLN A 78 12.84 -11.19 -0.64
N LEU A 79 12.21 -10.11 -1.12
CA LEU A 79 11.78 -8.97 -0.30
C LEU A 79 10.75 -9.41 0.76
N ARG A 80 9.80 -10.26 0.37
CA ARG A 80 8.79 -10.80 1.29
C ARG A 80 9.41 -11.67 2.39
N ARG A 81 10.41 -12.51 2.06
CA ARG A 81 11.15 -13.32 3.04
C ARG A 81 11.96 -12.48 4.03
N MET A 82 12.35 -11.28 3.65
CA MET A 82 12.98 -10.31 4.56
C MET A 82 11.96 -9.67 5.52
N GLY A 83 10.64 -9.84 5.27
CA GLY A 83 9.56 -9.28 6.08
C GLY A 83 8.96 -7.98 5.54
N ALA A 84 9.36 -7.51 4.36
CA ALA A 84 8.76 -6.33 3.74
C ALA A 84 7.29 -6.59 3.37
N ARG A 85 6.46 -5.56 3.46
CA ARG A 85 5.11 -5.56 2.90
C ARG A 85 5.21 -5.25 1.42
N LEU A 86 4.38 -5.91 0.63
CA LEU A 86 4.34 -5.74 -0.83
C LEU A 86 2.93 -5.39 -1.24
N SER A 87 2.75 -4.28 -1.93
CA SER A 87 1.46 -3.77 -2.38
C SER A 87 1.40 -3.68 -3.90
N ILE A 88 0.29 -4.10 -4.48
CA ILE A 88 0.00 -3.86 -5.90
C ILE A 88 -0.74 -2.53 -5.99
N ASP A 89 -0.17 -1.59 -6.73
CA ASP A 89 -0.72 -0.28 -6.99
C ASP A 89 -1.53 -0.24 -8.30
N ASP A 90 -2.45 0.71 -8.44
CA ASP A 90 -3.32 0.92 -9.61
C ASP A 90 -4.10 -0.35 -10.02
N PHE A 91 -4.51 -1.18 -9.05
CA PHE A 91 -5.15 -2.45 -9.34
C PHE A 91 -6.52 -2.27 -10.03
N GLY A 92 -6.69 -3.00 -11.13
CA GLY A 92 -7.90 -2.99 -11.95
C GLY A 92 -7.80 -2.13 -13.21
N THR A 93 -6.74 -1.31 -13.36
CA THR A 93 -6.54 -0.49 -14.57
C THR A 93 -5.84 -1.25 -15.70
N GLY A 94 -5.28 -2.43 -15.41
CA GLY A 94 -4.50 -3.25 -16.33
C GLY A 94 -5.16 -4.60 -16.64
N TYR A 95 -4.40 -5.45 -17.33
CA TYR A 95 -4.80 -6.82 -17.68
C TYR A 95 -4.29 -7.83 -16.66
N SER A 96 -4.69 -7.73 -15.39
CA SER A 96 -4.30 -8.72 -14.39
C SER A 96 -4.92 -10.09 -14.66
N SER A 97 -4.07 -11.07 -14.89
CA SER A 97 -4.50 -12.46 -14.78
C SER A 97 -4.60 -12.83 -13.29
N LEU A 98 -5.80 -13.18 -12.81
CA LEU A 98 -6.02 -13.68 -11.44
C LEU A 98 -5.11 -14.87 -11.12
N ALA A 99 -4.71 -15.65 -12.13
CA ALA A 99 -3.77 -16.75 -11.99
C ALA A 99 -2.37 -16.27 -11.58
N TYR A 100 -1.96 -15.08 -12.03
CA TYR A 100 -0.69 -14.48 -11.59
C TYR A 100 -0.81 -13.86 -10.20
N LEU A 101 -1.90 -13.14 -9.91
CA LEU A 101 -2.13 -12.56 -8.60
C LEU A 101 -1.98 -13.61 -7.48
N LYS A 102 -2.54 -14.80 -7.68
CA LYS A 102 -2.42 -15.93 -6.74
C LYS A 102 -0.97 -16.37 -6.48
N ARG A 103 -0.06 -16.13 -7.41
CA ARG A 103 1.36 -16.55 -7.31
C ARG A 103 2.27 -15.45 -6.75
N LEU A 104 1.80 -14.21 -6.75
CA LEU A 104 2.56 -13.10 -6.24
C LEU A 104 2.63 -13.14 -4.71
N PRO A 105 3.79 -12.93 -4.11
CA PRO A 105 3.95 -12.92 -2.66
C PRO A 105 3.53 -11.56 -2.05
N VAL A 106 2.47 -10.95 -2.57
CA VAL A 106 1.96 -9.65 -2.12
C VAL A 106 1.15 -9.78 -0.85
N THR A 107 1.00 -8.68 -0.15
CA THR A 107 0.27 -8.59 1.12
C THR A 107 -0.94 -7.67 1.02
N GLU A 108 -0.98 -6.83 -0.02
CA GLU A 108 -1.95 -5.75 -0.13
C GLU A 108 -2.25 -5.44 -1.60
N ILE A 109 -3.46 -4.97 -1.84
CA ILE A 109 -3.93 -4.42 -3.12
C ILE A 109 -4.45 -3.01 -2.87
N LYS A 110 -4.07 -2.05 -3.72
CA LYS A 110 -4.58 -0.69 -3.72
C LYS A 110 -5.55 -0.53 -4.90
N ILE A 111 -6.80 -0.22 -4.60
CA ILE A 111 -7.81 0.02 -5.63
C ILE A 111 -7.61 1.42 -6.17
N ASP A 112 -7.43 1.53 -7.48
CA ASP A 112 -7.17 2.80 -8.15
C ASP A 112 -8.32 3.81 -7.93
N ARG A 113 -7.93 5.09 -7.80
CA ARG A 113 -8.85 6.20 -7.57
C ARG A 113 -9.92 6.34 -8.68
N SER A 114 -9.67 5.90 -9.90
CA SER A 114 -10.63 6.02 -11.00
C SER A 114 -11.92 5.27 -10.69
N PHE A 115 -11.86 4.13 -10.02
CA PHE A 115 -13.04 3.38 -9.56
C PHE A 115 -13.61 3.93 -8.25
N VAL A 116 -12.73 4.36 -7.33
CA VAL A 116 -13.12 4.85 -6.00
C VAL A 116 -13.86 6.18 -6.08
N SER A 117 -13.43 7.08 -6.95
CA SER A 117 -14.02 8.42 -7.07
C SER A 117 -15.49 8.41 -7.47
N ASN A 118 -15.92 7.41 -8.24
CA ASN A 118 -17.28 7.31 -8.77
C ASN A 118 -18.12 6.25 -8.03
N VAL A 119 -17.62 5.62 -6.99
CA VAL A 119 -18.23 4.47 -6.32
C VAL A 119 -19.69 4.70 -5.86
N THR A 120 -20.08 5.95 -5.61
CA THR A 120 -21.44 6.33 -5.21
C THR A 120 -22.35 6.69 -6.37
N ALA A 121 -21.79 6.99 -7.55
CA ALA A 121 -22.53 7.47 -8.72
C ALA A 121 -22.60 6.44 -9.84
N ASP A 122 -21.61 5.56 -9.97
CA ASP A 122 -21.50 4.56 -11.02
C ASP A 122 -21.59 3.14 -10.43
N LYS A 123 -22.56 2.34 -10.94
CA LYS A 123 -22.80 0.97 -10.47
C LYS A 123 -21.72 -0.01 -10.91
N ASP A 124 -21.08 0.25 -12.04
CA ASP A 124 -20.02 -0.62 -12.58
C ASP A 124 -18.75 -0.41 -11.77
N ASP A 125 -18.39 0.83 -11.45
CA ASP A 125 -17.27 1.15 -10.56
C ASP A 125 -17.52 0.57 -9.15
N ALA A 126 -18.72 0.70 -8.60
CA ALA A 126 -19.11 0.10 -7.33
C ALA A 126 -18.96 -1.43 -7.35
N ALA A 127 -19.36 -2.09 -8.44
CA ALA A 127 -19.22 -3.53 -8.59
C ALA A 127 -17.76 -3.97 -8.69
N ILE A 128 -16.92 -3.20 -9.38
CA ILE A 128 -15.47 -3.44 -9.47
C ILE A 128 -14.83 -3.33 -8.07
N VAL A 129 -15.10 -2.26 -7.33
CA VAL A 129 -14.57 -2.05 -5.98
C VAL A 129 -15.01 -3.19 -5.06
N LEU A 130 -16.31 -3.52 -5.01
CA LEU A 130 -16.83 -4.60 -4.17
C LEU A 130 -16.21 -5.96 -4.53
N SER A 131 -16.11 -6.27 -5.83
CA SER A 131 -15.51 -7.51 -6.30
C SER A 131 -14.03 -7.61 -5.92
N THR A 132 -13.30 -6.50 -5.99
CA THR A 132 -11.87 -6.43 -5.60
C THR A 132 -11.71 -6.66 -4.10
N VAL A 133 -12.56 -6.04 -3.26
CA VAL A 133 -12.55 -6.26 -1.80
C VAL A 133 -12.81 -7.74 -1.47
N GLN A 134 -13.80 -8.36 -2.10
CA GLN A 134 -14.13 -9.78 -1.90
C GLN A 134 -13.01 -10.72 -2.37
N LEU A 135 -12.41 -10.43 -3.53
CA LEU A 135 -11.28 -11.17 -4.07
C LEU A 135 -10.09 -11.12 -3.12
N ALA A 136 -9.72 -9.93 -2.67
CA ALA A 136 -8.61 -9.74 -1.75
C ALA A 136 -8.84 -10.48 -0.43
N GLY A 137 -10.05 -10.41 0.14
CA GLY A 137 -10.44 -11.17 1.33
C GLY A 137 -10.26 -12.68 1.12
N SER A 138 -10.70 -13.22 -0.03
CA SER A 138 -10.53 -14.63 -0.39
C SER A 138 -9.06 -15.04 -0.51
N LEU A 139 -8.19 -14.12 -0.92
CA LEU A 139 -6.74 -14.33 -1.04
C LEU A 139 -5.97 -13.95 0.25
N ARG A 140 -6.66 -13.48 1.28
CA ARG A 140 -6.07 -12.99 2.55
C ARG A 140 -5.12 -11.82 2.34
N LEU A 141 -5.47 -10.93 1.43
CA LEU A 141 -4.76 -9.68 1.16
C LEU A 141 -5.47 -8.53 1.86
N ASP A 142 -4.71 -7.57 2.34
CA ASP A 142 -5.22 -6.27 2.74
C ASP A 142 -5.70 -5.48 1.51
N VAL A 143 -6.66 -4.58 1.70
CA VAL A 143 -7.13 -3.67 0.64
C VAL A 143 -7.01 -2.24 1.12
N VAL A 144 -6.51 -1.38 0.26
CA VAL A 144 -6.53 0.08 0.43
C VAL A 144 -7.31 0.68 -0.74
N ALA A 145 -8.33 1.48 -0.48
CA ALA A 145 -9.00 2.26 -1.51
C ALA A 145 -8.37 3.66 -1.59
N GLU A 146 -7.97 4.07 -2.79
CA GLU A 146 -7.29 5.33 -3.03
C GLU A 146 -8.22 6.42 -3.55
N GLY A 147 -7.83 7.68 -3.31
CA GLY A 147 -8.56 8.82 -3.85
C GLY A 147 -9.90 9.09 -3.19
N VAL A 148 -10.06 8.74 -1.91
CA VAL A 148 -11.23 9.10 -1.12
C VAL A 148 -11.23 10.61 -0.88
N GLU A 149 -12.23 11.31 -1.42
CA GLU A 149 -12.33 12.77 -1.34
C GLU A 149 -13.60 13.24 -0.60
N THR A 150 -14.61 12.36 -0.42
CA THR A 150 -15.88 12.70 0.22
C THR A 150 -16.27 11.69 1.31
N GLU A 151 -17.08 12.15 2.26
CA GLU A 151 -17.67 11.30 3.29
C GLU A 151 -18.54 10.19 2.69
N ALA A 152 -19.35 10.52 1.66
CA ALA A 152 -20.19 9.55 0.98
C ALA A 152 -19.39 8.40 0.33
N THR A 153 -18.22 8.71 -0.26
CA THR A 153 -17.29 7.70 -0.77
C THR A 153 -16.73 6.84 0.36
N PHE A 154 -16.33 7.46 1.47
CA PHE A 154 -15.84 6.74 2.65
C PHE A 154 -16.88 5.77 3.23
N ASP A 155 -18.12 6.20 3.38
CA ASP A 155 -19.22 5.38 3.90
C ASP A 155 -19.57 4.21 2.98
N ALA A 156 -19.57 4.45 1.67
CA ALA A 156 -19.77 3.39 0.68
C ALA A 156 -18.68 2.31 0.78
N LEU A 157 -17.41 2.71 0.87
CA LEU A 157 -16.29 1.80 1.02
C LEU A 157 -16.35 1.01 2.33
N ALA A 158 -16.76 1.64 3.43
CA ALA A 158 -16.97 0.97 4.71
C ALA A 158 -18.07 -0.10 4.60
N THR A 159 -19.17 0.20 3.89
CA THR A 159 -20.25 -0.76 3.62
C THR A 159 -19.77 -1.96 2.79
N PHE A 160 -18.83 -1.75 1.87
CA PHE A 160 -18.20 -2.83 1.09
C PHE A 160 -17.16 -3.65 1.89
N GLY A 161 -16.86 -3.24 3.13
CA GLY A 161 -15.88 -3.92 3.99
C GLY A 161 -14.44 -3.49 3.74
N CYS A 162 -14.20 -2.41 3.00
CA CYS A 162 -12.88 -1.83 2.83
C CYS A 162 -12.49 -1.07 4.10
N ARG A 163 -11.48 -1.60 4.84
CA ARG A 163 -11.09 -1.07 6.16
C ARG A 163 -9.96 -0.04 6.09
N ARG A 164 -9.25 0.03 4.98
CA ARG A 164 -8.15 0.97 4.78
C ARG A 164 -8.44 1.85 3.59
N VAL A 165 -8.29 3.13 3.77
CA VAL A 165 -8.59 4.14 2.77
C VAL A 165 -7.52 5.23 2.79
N GLN A 166 -7.30 5.84 1.63
CA GLN A 166 -6.35 6.94 1.44
C GLN A 166 -6.97 7.99 0.54
N GLY A 167 -6.82 9.27 0.89
CA GLY A 167 -7.29 10.36 0.05
C GLY A 167 -7.40 11.71 0.73
N TYR A 168 -7.78 12.71 -0.04
CA TYR A 168 -7.85 14.10 0.39
C TYR A 168 -8.97 14.39 1.40
N PHE A 169 -9.90 13.46 1.58
CA PHE A 169 -10.88 13.53 2.66
C PHE A 169 -10.20 13.59 4.05
N PHE A 170 -9.05 12.94 4.21
CA PHE A 170 -8.31 12.94 5.47
C PHE A 170 -7.27 14.04 5.53
N ALA A 171 -6.40 14.10 4.54
CA ALA A 171 -5.39 15.14 4.40
C ALA A 171 -4.83 15.16 2.96
N ARG A 172 -4.47 16.34 2.48
CA ARG A 172 -3.61 16.48 1.29
C ARG A 172 -2.17 16.13 1.66
N PRO A 173 -1.27 15.86 0.68
CA PRO A 173 0.15 15.69 0.98
C PRO A 173 0.68 16.87 1.79
N LEU A 174 1.35 16.56 2.90
CA LEU A 174 1.87 17.55 3.84
C LEU A 174 3.40 17.48 3.90
N PRO A 175 4.09 18.62 4.05
CA PRO A 175 5.47 18.65 4.51
C PRO A 175 5.60 17.91 5.85
N ILE A 176 6.82 17.39 6.13
CA ILE A 176 7.06 16.52 7.31
C ILE A 176 6.60 17.20 8.62
N ASP A 177 6.98 18.46 8.83
CA ASP A 177 6.65 19.19 10.06
C ASP A 177 5.13 19.41 10.23
N ASP A 178 4.42 19.63 9.12
CA ASP A 178 2.97 19.80 9.11
C ASP A 178 2.26 18.45 9.35
N LEU A 179 2.80 17.36 8.79
CA LEU A 179 2.30 16.01 9.05
C LEU A 179 2.43 15.65 10.54
N GLU A 180 3.60 15.92 11.15
CA GLU A 180 3.79 15.64 12.58
C GLU A 180 2.84 16.47 13.46
N ARG A 181 2.61 17.73 13.10
CA ARG A 181 1.62 18.58 13.79
C ARG A 181 0.20 18.03 13.63
N TRP A 182 -0.16 17.62 12.43
CA TRP A 182 -1.47 17.01 12.15
C TRP A 182 -1.67 15.71 12.94
N LEU A 183 -0.65 14.84 12.98
CA LEU A 183 -0.70 13.58 13.75
C LEU A 183 -0.89 13.80 15.25
N ARG A 184 -0.23 14.82 15.83
CA ARG A 184 -0.36 15.17 17.27
C ARG A 184 -1.75 15.70 17.62
N ASN A 185 -2.38 16.41 16.69
CA ASN A 185 -3.69 17.06 16.89
C ASN A 185 -4.86 16.17 16.42
N ARG A 186 -4.58 15.02 15.81
CA ARG A 186 -5.63 14.12 15.36
C ARG A 186 -6.34 13.53 16.57
N PRO A 187 -7.70 13.63 16.65
CA PRO A 187 -8.43 12.88 17.66
C PRO A 187 -8.11 11.38 17.49
N VAL A 188 -7.79 10.72 18.60
CA VAL A 188 -7.69 9.26 18.60
C VAL A 188 -9.10 8.76 18.31
N VAL A 189 -9.34 8.34 17.08
CA VAL A 189 -10.54 7.59 16.76
C VAL A 189 -10.27 6.21 17.34
N ASP A 190 -10.86 5.90 18.48
CA ASP A 190 -10.89 4.55 18.99
C ASP A 190 -11.48 3.68 17.88
N THR A 191 -10.63 2.91 17.24
CA THR A 191 -11.08 1.87 16.32
C THR A 191 -11.94 0.94 17.14
N PRO A 192 -13.22 0.71 16.79
CA PRO A 192 -13.99 -0.32 17.47
C PRO A 192 -13.16 -1.60 17.41
N GLU A 193 -12.92 -2.19 18.57
CA GLU A 193 -12.23 -3.46 18.70
C GLU A 193 -12.79 -4.43 17.65
N ALA A 194 -11.88 -5.04 16.91
CA ALA A 194 -12.23 -6.09 15.99
C ALA A 194 -13.09 -7.08 16.74
N ILE A 195 -14.36 -7.21 16.36
CA ILE A 195 -15.23 -8.28 16.81
C ILE A 195 -14.52 -9.56 16.36
N ALA A 196 -13.88 -10.21 17.32
CA ALA A 196 -13.39 -11.55 17.18
C ALA A 196 -14.62 -12.45 17.06
N GLN A 197 -14.85 -13.01 15.88
CA GLN A 197 -15.50 -14.32 15.68
C GLN A 197 -15.02 -14.89 14.35
#